data_64e2cefc2c6c19169cf5f3438f123338
#
_entry.id   64e2cefc2c6c19169cf5f3438f123338
#
_cell.length_a   1.000
_cell.length_b   1.000
_cell.length_c   1.000
_cell.angle_alpha   90.00
_cell.angle_beta   90.00
_cell.angle_gamma   90.00
#
_symmetry.space_group_name_H-M   'P 1'
#
loop_
_entity.id
_entity.type
_entity.pdbx_description
1 polymer ?
#
loop_
_entity_poly.entity_id
_entity_poly.type
_entity_poly.pdbx_seq_one_letter_code
_entity_poly.pdbx_strand_id
1 'polypeptide(L)'
;NDTYENSYFFKVKQGNFKFPEISIVLMNGSAMIDSSELSAPVIRYSDIGKGDERYSGVIADDIFLKAYKTKQYNNKEALTIVDIDAINSNLEDFKIKDVEEQGVSAIKENNEKQNLVYYFVTPIYKKKIIITYYNTKTKSLKDFTIPLLLQNELVSTQTDLNPNDSSFEKYKKIASTAFFILFLILFILKRKKIFLYISLILLVISIIYFLPN
;
A
#
# COMPACT_ATOMS: atom_id res chain seq x y z
N ASN A 1 -30.91 -14.24 20.46
CA ASN A 1 -31.18 -13.32 19.35
C ASN A 1 -29.95 -13.24 18.50
N ASP A 2 -30.00 -13.90 17.36
CA ASP A 2 -28.92 -13.84 16.40
C ASP A 2 -29.12 -12.57 15.57
N THR A 3 -28.14 -11.67 15.62
CA THR A 3 -28.13 -10.45 14.81
C THR A 3 -27.19 -10.66 13.63
N TYR A 4 -27.70 -10.47 12.43
CA TYR A 4 -26.91 -10.52 11.21
C TYR A 4 -26.67 -9.09 10.73
N GLU A 5 -25.41 -8.71 10.57
CA GLU A 5 -25.02 -7.40 10.03
C GLU A 5 -24.33 -7.61 8.68
N ASN A 6 -24.73 -6.85 7.68
CA ASN A 6 -24.12 -6.88 6.37
C ASN A 6 -23.91 -5.44 5.88
N SER A 7 -22.69 -5.12 5.47
CA SER A 7 -22.31 -3.79 5.00
C SER A 7 -22.09 -3.79 3.50
N TYR A 8 -22.71 -2.84 2.82
CA TYR A 8 -22.58 -2.67 1.37
C TYR A 8 -21.93 -1.33 1.06
N PHE A 9 -20.92 -1.34 0.21
CA PHE A 9 -20.21 -0.15 -0.23
C PHE A 9 -20.59 0.18 -1.67
N PHE A 10 -20.93 1.43 -1.92
CA PHE A 10 -21.32 1.89 -3.26
C PHE A 10 -20.45 3.05 -3.69
N LYS A 11 -19.88 2.97 -4.89
CA LYS A 11 -19.20 4.07 -5.55
C LYS A 11 -20.18 4.79 -6.46
N VAL A 12 -20.54 6.01 -6.10
CA VAL A 12 -21.46 6.84 -6.85
C VAL A 12 -20.71 7.63 -7.90
N LYS A 13 -21.00 7.39 -9.19
CA LYS A 13 -20.36 8.08 -10.32
C LYS A 13 -21.14 9.29 -10.83
N GLN A 14 -22.42 9.38 -10.49
CA GLN A 14 -23.32 10.44 -10.97
C GLN A 14 -24.27 10.90 -9.87
N GLY A 15 -24.60 12.19 -9.85
CA GLY A 15 -25.43 12.80 -8.83
C GLY A 15 -26.91 12.38 -8.76
N ASN A 16 -27.37 11.57 -9.71
CA ASN A 16 -28.73 11.04 -9.73
C ASN A 16 -28.82 9.57 -9.28
N PHE A 17 -27.79 9.06 -8.60
CA PHE A 17 -27.81 7.71 -8.05
C PHE A 17 -28.90 7.54 -7.01
N LYS A 18 -29.65 6.43 -7.11
CA LYS A 18 -30.61 5.98 -6.10
C LYS A 18 -30.13 4.63 -5.57
N PHE A 19 -30.15 4.46 -4.25
CA PHE A 19 -29.91 3.15 -3.66
C PHE A 19 -31.05 2.19 -4.05
N PRO A 20 -30.74 0.92 -4.32
CA PRO A 20 -31.77 -0.08 -4.51
C PRO A 20 -32.53 -0.31 -3.20
N GLU A 21 -33.79 -0.70 -3.32
CA GLU A 21 -34.56 -1.28 -2.21
C GLU A 21 -33.97 -2.65 -1.89
N ILE A 22 -33.82 -2.95 -0.61
CA ILE A 22 -33.28 -4.23 -0.13
C ILE A 22 -34.42 -5.02 0.48
N SER A 23 -34.72 -6.19 -0.09
CA SER A 23 -35.64 -7.16 0.48
C SER A 23 -34.87 -8.31 1.12
N ILE A 24 -35.16 -8.58 2.36
CA ILE A 24 -34.56 -9.69 3.12
C ILE A 24 -35.66 -10.75 3.33
N VAL A 25 -35.39 -11.97 2.93
CA VAL A 25 -36.31 -13.10 3.06
C VAL A 25 -35.67 -14.17 3.95
N LEU A 26 -36.36 -14.53 5.01
CA LEU A 26 -35.96 -15.64 5.88
C LEU A 26 -36.58 -16.93 5.36
N MET A 27 -35.73 -17.92 5.06
CA MET A 27 -36.14 -19.20 4.49
C MET A 27 -35.83 -20.36 5.45
N ASN A 28 -36.73 -21.35 5.50
CA ASN A 28 -36.47 -22.67 6.07
C ASN A 28 -36.64 -23.73 4.97
N GLY A 29 -35.51 -24.20 4.42
CA GLY A 29 -35.54 -24.97 3.19
C GLY A 29 -36.12 -24.16 2.03
N SER A 30 -37.20 -24.60 1.44
CA SER A 30 -37.94 -23.91 0.37
C SER A 30 -39.12 -23.05 0.84
N ALA A 31 -39.41 -23.07 2.14
CA ALA A 31 -40.50 -22.30 2.72
C ALA A 31 -40.04 -20.93 3.24
N MET A 32 -40.68 -19.87 2.78
CA MET A 32 -40.50 -18.51 3.30
C MET A 32 -41.14 -18.42 4.69
N ILE A 33 -40.38 -18.03 5.71
CA ILE A 33 -40.85 -17.85 7.09
C ILE A 33 -41.24 -16.39 7.32
N ASP A 34 -40.40 -15.45 6.86
CA ASP A 34 -40.58 -14.04 7.08
C ASP A 34 -39.91 -13.23 5.96
N SER A 35 -40.34 -11.98 5.78
CA SER A 35 -39.73 -11.04 4.85
C SER A 35 -39.77 -9.62 5.41
N SER A 36 -38.73 -8.86 5.15
CA SER A 36 -38.64 -7.45 5.51
C SER A 36 -38.08 -6.64 4.35
N GLU A 37 -38.64 -5.47 4.13
CA GLU A 37 -38.19 -4.53 3.10
C GLU A 37 -37.57 -3.30 3.75
N LEU A 38 -36.39 -2.92 3.27
CA LEU A 38 -35.72 -1.68 3.66
C LEU A 38 -35.83 -0.68 2.52
N SER A 39 -36.56 0.40 2.76
CA SER A 39 -36.68 1.49 1.80
C SER A 39 -35.33 2.13 1.53
N ALA A 40 -35.10 2.52 0.27
CA ALA A 40 -33.89 3.21 -0.14
C ALA A 40 -33.66 4.50 0.64
N PRO A 41 -32.47 4.71 1.24
CA PRO A 41 -32.17 5.96 1.94
C PRO A 41 -32.10 7.13 0.96
N VAL A 42 -32.55 8.30 1.42
CA VAL A 42 -32.38 9.55 0.66
C VAL A 42 -30.96 10.05 0.80
N ILE A 43 -30.23 10.13 -0.32
CA ILE A 43 -28.85 10.62 -0.33
C ILE A 43 -28.83 12.05 -0.84
N ARG A 44 -28.00 12.86 -0.20
CA ARG A 44 -27.61 14.17 -0.71
C ARG A 44 -26.25 14.05 -1.38
N TYR A 45 -26.22 14.24 -2.68
CA TYR A 45 -24.97 14.32 -3.43
C TYR A 45 -24.34 15.70 -3.26
N SER A 46 -23.02 15.72 -3.02
CA SER A 46 -22.21 16.92 -3.07
C SER A 46 -20.94 16.64 -3.88
N ASP A 47 -20.58 17.57 -4.75
CA ASP A 47 -19.33 17.50 -5.50
C ASP A 47 -18.20 18.01 -4.59
N ILE A 48 -17.46 17.07 -4.01
CA ILE A 48 -16.42 17.32 -3.00
C ILE A 48 -15.21 18.05 -3.61
N GLY A 49 -14.87 17.77 -4.87
CA GLY A 49 -13.67 18.28 -5.53
C GLY A 49 -13.90 19.51 -6.41
N LYS A 50 -15.12 20.08 -6.41
CA LYS A 50 -15.45 21.18 -7.29
C LYS A 50 -14.63 22.43 -6.96
N GLY A 51 -13.84 22.89 -7.95
CA GLY A 51 -13.02 24.10 -7.83
C GLY A 51 -11.63 23.91 -7.22
N ASP A 52 -11.27 22.71 -6.77
CA ASP A 52 -9.89 22.42 -6.37
C ASP A 52 -9.14 21.69 -7.50
N GLU A 53 -8.20 22.42 -8.12
CA GLU A 53 -7.36 21.88 -9.20
C GLU A 53 -6.38 20.79 -8.68
N ARG A 54 -6.14 20.71 -7.39
CA ARG A 54 -5.23 19.73 -6.78
C ARG A 54 -5.95 18.47 -6.29
N TYR A 55 -7.28 18.41 -6.38
CA TYR A 55 -8.05 17.27 -5.90
C TYR A 55 -7.75 16.00 -6.70
N SER A 56 -7.25 14.99 -6.00
CA SER A 56 -6.79 13.72 -6.56
C SER A 56 -7.91 12.73 -6.89
N GLY A 57 -9.16 13.03 -6.55
CA GLY A 57 -10.29 12.09 -6.64
C GLY A 57 -10.42 11.16 -5.44
N VAL A 58 -9.50 11.22 -4.48
CA VAL A 58 -9.47 10.31 -3.34
C VAL A 58 -10.27 10.82 -2.17
N ILE A 59 -11.05 9.90 -1.60
CA ILE A 59 -11.75 10.03 -0.33
C ILE A 59 -11.15 9.00 0.62
N ALA A 60 -10.71 9.40 1.79
CA ALA A 60 -10.07 8.50 2.75
C ALA A 60 -10.21 9.00 4.19
N ASP A 61 -10.12 8.12 5.16
CA ASP A 61 -9.95 8.48 6.56
C ASP A 61 -8.58 9.10 6.81
N ASP A 62 -7.55 8.54 6.16
CA ASP A 62 -6.20 9.11 6.17
C ASP A 62 -5.36 8.55 5.00
N ILE A 63 -4.32 9.29 4.58
CA ILE A 63 -3.38 8.90 3.54
C ILE A 63 -1.95 9.07 4.05
N PHE A 64 -1.09 8.08 3.80
CA PHE A 64 0.30 8.05 4.23
C PHE A 64 1.23 7.79 3.05
N LEU A 65 2.27 8.59 2.90
CA LEU A 65 3.36 8.30 1.98
C LEU A 65 4.32 7.33 2.66
N LYS A 66 4.30 6.07 2.25
CA LYS A 66 5.14 5.01 2.79
C LYS A 66 6.57 5.09 2.26
N ALA A 67 6.69 5.25 0.96
CA ALA A 67 7.98 5.37 0.29
C ALA A 67 7.85 6.16 -1.01
N TYR A 68 8.97 6.70 -1.49
CA TYR A 68 9.04 7.26 -2.83
C TYR A 68 10.44 7.12 -3.42
N LYS A 69 10.52 7.14 -4.74
CA LYS A 69 11.77 7.16 -5.49
C LYS A 69 11.61 8.03 -6.73
N THR A 70 12.49 9.00 -6.86
CA THR A 70 12.54 9.87 -8.03
C THR A 70 13.86 9.68 -8.76
N LYS A 71 13.80 9.31 -10.03
CA LYS A 71 14.95 9.17 -10.92
C LYS A 71 14.83 10.11 -12.11
N GLN A 72 15.95 10.52 -12.63
CA GLN A 72 15.98 11.22 -13.91
C GLN A 72 15.44 10.30 -15.02
N TYR A 73 14.42 10.76 -15.74
CA TYR A 73 13.81 10.06 -16.86
C TYR A 73 14.47 10.47 -18.19
N ASN A 74 14.66 11.78 -18.36
CA ASN A 74 15.43 12.38 -19.46
C ASN A 74 16.05 13.71 -19.00
N ASN A 75 16.59 14.51 -19.92
CA ASN A 75 17.25 15.78 -19.58
C ASN A 75 16.33 16.86 -18.97
N LYS A 76 15.01 16.72 -19.10
CA LYS A 76 14.02 17.70 -18.64
C LYS A 76 13.05 17.14 -17.61
N GLU A 77 12.95 15.82 -17.49
CA GLU A 77 11.90 15.13 -16.74
C GLU A 77 12.47 14.11 -15.76
N ALA A 78 11.71 13.87 -14.71
CA ALA A 78 11.97 12.89 -13.70
C ALA A 78 10.75 11.97 -13.54
N LEU A 79 11.00 10.66 -13.47
CA LEU A 79 10.03 9.63 -13.12
C LEU A 79 10.03 9.46 -11.60
N THR A 80 8.86 9.58 -11.01
CA THR A 80 8.64 9.32 -9.59
C THR A 80 7.74 8.12 -9.41
N ILE A 81 8.15 7.21 -8.55
CA ILE A 81 7.32 6.09 -8.06
C ILE A 81 7.04 6.36 -6.59
N VAL A 82 5.79 6.23 -6.20
CA VAL A 82 5.33 6.40 -4.81
C VAL A 82 4.61 5.16 -4.34
N ASP A 83 4.80 4.83 -3.08
CA ASP A 83 4.07 3.81 -2.34
C ASP A 83 3.21 4.52 -1.29
N ILE A 84 1.89 4.43 -1.44
CA ILE A 84 0.90 5.15 -0.66
C ILE A 84 0.01 4.15 0.06
N ASP A 85 -0.13 4.31 1.36
CA ASP A 85 -1.12 3.60 2.17
C ASP A 85 -2.29 4.52 2.49
N ALA A 86 -3.50 4.00 2.50
CA ALA A 86 -4.69 4.74 2.93
C ALA A 86 -5.66 3.84 3.70
N ILE A 87 -6.49 4.48 4.52
CA ILE A 87 -7.50 3.83 5.36
C ILE A 87 -8.88 4.22 4.87
N ASN A 88 -9.78 3.23 4.69
CA ASN A 88 -11.15 3.42 4.20
C ASN A 88 -11.20 4.34 3.00
N SER A 89 -10.54 3.94 1.91
CA SER A 89 -10.27 4.82 0.77
C SER A 89 -10.71 4.23 -0.56
N ASN A 90 -10.68 5.08 -1.59
CA ASN A 90 -10.85 4.70 -2.98
C ASN A 90 -9.56 5.04 -3.76
N LEU A 91 -8.39 4.50 -3.33
CA LEU A 91 -7.10 4.78 -3.98
C LEU A 91 -7.05 4.41 -5.47
N GLU A 92 -7.93 3.56 -5.96
CA GLU A 92 -8.07 3.24 -7.37
C GLU A 92 -8.45 4.47 -8.24
N ASP A 93 -9.02 5.51 -7.63
CA ASP A 93 -9.35 6.76 -8.30
C ASP A 93 -8.24 7.80 -8.26
N PHE A 94 -7.13 7.49 -7.58
CA PHE A 94 -6.03 8.41 -7.41
C PHE A 94 -5.50 8.91 -8.75
N LYS A 95 -5.47 10.22 -8.92
CA LYS A 95 -4.94 10.89 -10.10
C LYS A 95 -4.33 12.23 -9.72
N ILE A 96 -3.19 12.56 -10.32
CA ILE A 96 -2.57 13.89 -10.20
C ILE A 96 -2.99 14.71 -11.41
N LYS A 97 -3.66 15.83 -11.18
CA LYS A 97 -4.01 16.76 -12.26
C LYS A 97 -2.74 17.41 -12.83
N ASP A 98 -2.78 17.79 -14.10
CA ASP A 98 -1.67 18.42 -14.82
C ASP A 98 -0.39 17.56 -14.93
N VAL A 99 -0.57 16.24 -14.82
CA VAL A 99 0.46 15.26 -15.12
C VAL A 99 -0.08 14.35 -16.22
N GLU A 100 0.55 14.34 -17.38
CA GLU A 100 0.08 13.57 -18.54
C GLU A 100 0.47 12.10 -18.41
N GLU A 101 1.73 11.83 -18.10
CA GLU A 101 2.26 10.47 -17.96
C GLU A 101 2.21 10.02 -16.50
N GLN A 102 1.21 9.21 -16.17
CA GLN A 102 0.99 8.68 -14.83
C GLN A 102 0.15 7.41 -14.87
N GLY A 103 0.26 6.57 -13.84
CA GLY A 103 -0.55 5.36 -13.78
C GLY A 103 -0.32 4.53 -12.52
N VAL A 104 -1.22 3.56 -12.34
CA VAL A 104 -1.16 2.56 -11.28
C VAL A 104 -0.19 1.46 -11.68
N SER A 105 0.82 1.20 -10.86
CA SER A 105 1.73 0.05 -11.01
C SER A 105 1.20 -1.17 -10.26
N ALA A 106 0.69 -0.97 -9.06
CA ALA A 106 0.05 -2.01 -8.27
C ALA A 106 -0.96 -1.40 -7.29
N ILE A 107 -2.01 -2.16 -6.98
CA ILE A 107 -2.95 -1.84 -5.91
C ILE A 107 -3.21 -3.11 -5.11
N LYS A 108 -3.23 -2.98 -3.79
CA LYS A 108 -3.56 -4.07 -2.86
C LYS A 108 -4.59 -3.55 -1.88
N GLU A 109 -5.55 -4.40 -1.57
CA GLU A 109 -6.60 -4.11 -0.61
C GLU A 109 -6.63 -5.21 0.46
N ASN A 110 -6.72 -4.79 1.70
CA ASN A 110 -6.87 -5.68 2.84
C ASN A 110 -7.77 -5.02 3.89
N ASN A 111 -9.03 -5.45 3.95
CA ASN A 111 -10.08 -4.89 4.81
C ASN A 111 -10.19 -3.36 4.63
N GLU A 112 -9.84 -2.60 5.68
CA GLU A 112 -9.94 -1.13 5.71
C GLU A 112 -8.72 -0.42 5.11
N LYS A 113 -7.66 -1.17 4.75
CA LYS A 113 -6.39 -0.61 4.25
C LYS A 113 -6.24 -0.88 2.77
N GLN A 114 -5.93 0.15 2.02
CA GLN A 114 -5.48 0.07 0.64
C GLN A 114 -4.02 0.52 0.53
N ASN A 115 -3.26 -0.15 -0.33
CA ASN A 115 -1.91 0.23 -0.69
C ASN A 115 -1.84 0.42 -2.21
N LEU A 116 -1.30 1.55 -2.63
CA LEU A 116 -1.16 1.94 -4.03
C LEU A 116 0.30 2.21 -4.35
N VAL A 117 0.84 1.51 -5.34
CA VAL A 117 2.09 1.88 -6.00
C VAL A 117 1.75 2.62 -7.28
N TYR A 118 2.14 3.88 -7.35
CA TYR A 118 1.79 4.79 -8.43
C TYR A 118 3.04 5.40 -9.04
N TYR A 119 3.03 5.63 -10.35
CA TYR A 119 4.12 6.32 -11.04
C TYR A 119 3.60 7.55 -11.77
N PHE A 120 4.47 8.54 -11.91
CA PHE A 120 4.20 9.74 -12.70
C PHE A 120 5.48 10.45 -13.11
N VAL A 121 5.39 11.18 -14.23
CA VAL A 121 6.51 11.95 -14.80
C VAL A 121 6.26 13.43 -14.59
N THR A 122 7.28 14.15 -14.16
CA THR A 122 7.22 15.61 -13.91
C THR A 122 8.49 16.30 -14.38
N PRO A 123 8.44 17.61 -14.63
CA PRO A 123 9.65 18.39 -14.89
C PRO A 123 10.68 18.25 -13.76
N ILE A 124 11.95 18.07 -14.12
CA ILE A 124 13.05 17.79 -13.18
C ILE A 124 13.29 18.88 -12.14
N TYR A 125 12.89 20.12 -12.43
CA TYR A 125 13.00 21.25 -11.52
C TYR A 125 11.96 21.25 -10.40
N LYS A 126 10.86 20.50 -10.55
CA LYS A 126 9.83 20.34 -9.50
C LYS A 126 10.42 19.61 -8.30
N LYS A 127 10.24 20.17 -7.11
CA LYS A 127 10.78 19.60 -5.86
C LYS A 127 9.73 18.87 -5.01
N LYS A 128 8.47 19.16 -5.27
CA LYS A 128 7.32 18.52 -4.60
C LYS A 128 6.06 18.66 -5.44
N ILE A 129 5.12 17.74 -5.24
CA ILE A 129 3.73 17.88 -5.66
C ILE A 129 2.87 17.95 -4.40
N ILE A 130 1.89 18.83 -4.39
CA ILE A 130 0.87 18.91 -3.37
C ILE A 130 -0.45 18.57 -4.06
N ILE A 131 -1.09 17.52 -3.60
CA ILE A 131 -2.44 17.13 -3.99
C ILE A 131 -3.37 17.27 -2.81
N THR A 132 -4.66 17.34 -3.05
CA THR A 132 -5.68 17.30 -2.00
C THR A 132 -6.49 16.01 -2.10
N TYR A 133 -6.95 15.54 -0.95
CA TYR A 133 -7.90 14.45 -0.80
C TYR A 133 -8.99 14.86 0.19
N TYR A 134 -10.15 14.23 0.10
CA TYR A 134 -11.21 14.46 1.09
C TYR A 134 -11.04 13.54 2.29
N ASN A 135 -10.83 14.14 3.45
CA ASN A 135 -10.72 13.40 4.70
C ASN A 135 -12.11 13.20 5.32
N THR A 136 -12.54 11.94 5.48
CA THR A 136 -13.88 11.61 5.97
C THR A 136 -14.07 11.93 7.44
N LYS A 137 -13.00 11.86 8.25
CA LYS A 137 -13.04 12.16 9.69
C LYS A 137 -13.22 13.65 9.96
N THR A 138 -12.48 14.49 9.24
CA THR A 138 -12.56 15.94 9.38
C THR A 138 -13.60 16.58 8.45
N LYS A 139 -14.15 15.80 7.52
CA LYS A 139 -15.13 16.25 6.50
C LYS A 139 -14.62 17.47 5.71
N SER A 140 -13.36 17.48 5.36
CA SER A 140 -12.69 18.58 4.66
C SER A 140 -11.59 18.09 3.74
N LEU A 141 -11.22 18.92 2.77
CA LEU A 141 -10.04 18.66 1.92
C LEU A 141 -8.77 18.85 2.74
N LYS A 142 -7.85 17.92 2.62
CA LYS A 142 -6.51 17.94 3.22
C LYS A 142 -5.42 17.88 2.17
N ASP A 143 -4.34 18.62 2.38
CA ASP A 143 -3.15 18.56 1.56
C ASP A 143 -2.36 17.27 1.86
N PHE A 144 -1.87 16.64 0.78
CA PHE A 144 -0.94 15.53 0.81
C PHE A 144 0.26 15.87 -0.07
N THR A 145 1.44 15.87 0.52
CA THR A 145 2.67 16.29 -0.14
C THR A 145 3.52 15.11 -0.55
N ILE A 146 3.91 15.05 -1.81
CA ILE A 146 4.85 14.08 -2.37
C ILE A 146 6.15 14.82 -2.69
N PRO A 147 7.28 14.51 -2.01
CA PRO A 147 8.57 15.07 -2.35
C PRO A 147 9.11 14.47 -3.66
N LEU A 148 9.84 15.27 -4.45
CA LEU A 148 10.39 14.91 -5.75
C LEU A 148 11.91 15.08 -5.78
N LEU A 149 12.59 14.61 -4.76
CA LEU A 149 14.05 14.68 -4.68
C LEU A 149 14.65 13.54 -5.50
N LEU A 150 15.58 13.88 -6.42
CA LEU A 150 16.33 12.88 -7.17
C LEU A 150 17.14 12.01 -6.21
N GLN A 151 16.98 10.71 -6.35
CA GLN A 151 17.57 9.72 -5.45
C GLN A 151 18.05 8.50 -6.21
N ASN A 152 19.12 7.92 -5.74
CA ASN A 152 19.61 6.64 -6.25
C ASN A 152 18.91 5.45 -5.59
N GLU A 153 18.38 5.64 -4.38
CA GLU A 153 17.71 4.61 -3.59
C GLU A 153 16.29 5.03 -3.18
N LEU A 154 15.43 4.04 -2.90
CA LEU A 154 14.08 4.28 -2.38
C LEU A 154 14.16 4.87 -0.98
N VAL A 155 13.48 6.01 -0.76
CA VAL A 155 13.39 6.61 0.57
C VAL A 155 12.08 6.19 1.22
N SER A 156 12.18 5.44 2.31
CA SER A 156 11.05 5.16 3.19
C SER A 156 10.77 6.39 4.05
N THR A 157 9.53 6.84 4.06
CA THR A 157 9.07 8.02 4.82
C THR A 157 8.40 7.63 6.14
N GLN A 158 8.16 6.35 6.33
CA GLN A 158 7.68 5.80 7.60
C GLN A 158 8.79 5.02 8.28
N THR A 159 8.96 5.24 9.57
CA THR A 159 9.67 4.28 10.42
C THR A 159 8.90 2.97 10.33
N ASP A 160 9.51 1.96 9.70
CA ASP A 160 8.92 0.63 9.55
C ASP A 160 8.51 0.08 10.93
N LEU A 161 7.24 0.22 11.26
CA LEU A 161 6.63 -0.51 12.36
C LEU A 161 6.18 -1.92 11.90
N ASN A 162 6.51 -2.30 10.68
CA ASN A 162 6.22 -3.64 10.18
C ASN A 162 7.55 -4.41 9.98
N PRO A 163 7.94 -5.25 10.95
CA PRO A 163 9.26 -5.90 10.95
C PRO A 163 9.40 -7.08 9.98
N ASN A 164 8.49 -7.27 9.00
CA ASN A 164 8.38 -8.60 8.39
C ASN A 164 9.16 -8.88 7.11
N ASP A 165 9.67 -7.92 6.33
CA ASP A 165 10.36 -8.32 5.09
C ASP A 165 11.88 -8.04 5.07
N SER A 166 12.34 -6.89 5.53
CA SER A 166 13.78 -6.61 5.55
C SER A 166 14.49 -7.22 6.77
N SER A 167 13.78 -7.37 7.89
CA SER A 167 14.32 -7.97 9.10
C SER A 167 14.59 -9.46 8.93
N PHE A 168 13.70 -10.20 8.27
CA PHE A 168 13.85 -11.64 8.07
C PHE A 168 15.05 -11.98 7.18
N GLU A 169 15.31 -11.20 6.14
CA GLU A 169 16.51 -11.37 5.32
C GLU A 169 17.79 -11.02 6.08
N LYS A 170 17.78 -9.95 6.89
CA LYS A 170 18.90 -9.62 7.79
C LYS A 170 19.14 -10.72 8.80
N TYR A 171 18.09 -11.28 9.41
CA TYR A 171 18.23 -12.41 10.34
C TYR A 171 18.76 -13.67 9.67
N LYS A 172 18.35 -13.98 8.44
CA LYS A 172 18.91 -15.09 7.67
C LYS A 172 20.41 -14.91 7.41
N LYS A 173 20.84 -13.71 7.02
CA LYS A 173 22.26 -13.38 6.79
C LYS A 173 23.07 -13.51 8.08
N ILE A 174 22.60 -12.93 9.19
CA ILE A 174 23.24 -13.00 10.50
C ILE A 174 23.28 -14.45 10.99
N ALA A 175 22.18 -15.19 10.89
CA ALA A 175 22.10 -16.57 11.34
C ALA A 175 23.05 -17.48 10.55
N SER A 176 23.10 -17.38 9.20
CA SER A 176 24.00 -18.19 8.38
C SER A 176 25.47 -17.95 8.72
N THR A 177 25.86 -16.69 8.97
CA THR A 177 27.21 -16.32 9.37
C THR A 177 27.55 -16.82 10.80
N ALA A 178 26.60 -16.72 11.72
CA ALA A 178 26.79 -17.20 13.09
C ALA A 178 26.96 -18.74 13.12
N PHE A 179 26.16 -19.47 12.36
CA PHE A 179 26.31 -20.94 12.23
C PHE A 179 27.62 -21.33 11.59
N PHE A 180 28.09 -20.64 10.55
CA PHE A 180 29.41 -20.85 9.96
C PHE A 180 30.51 -20.73 11.00
N ILE A 181 30.54 -19.63 11.76
CA ILE A 181 31.53 -19.39 12.81
C ILE A 181 31.46 -20.48 13.92
N LEU A 182 30.25 -20.85 14.33
CA LEU A 182 30.04 -21.89 15.36
C LEU A 182 30.64 -23.24 14.93
N PHE A 183 30.36 -23.70 13.70
CA PHE A 183 30.88 -24.98 13.20
C PHE A 183 32.38 -24.93 12.96
N LEU A 184 32.95 -23.77 12.61
CA LEU A 184 34.38 -23.58 12.50
C LEU A 184 35.08 -23.69 13.87
N ILE A 185 34.50 -23.10 14.92
CA ILE A 185 34.98 -23.22 16.29
C ILE A 185 34.89 -24.69 16.74
N LEU A 186 33.79 -25.39 16.47
CA LEU A 186 33.63 -26.79 16.81
C LEU A 186 34.66 -27.69 16.08
N PHE A 187 35.03 -27.34 14.85
CA PHE A 187 36.10 -28.03 14.12
C PHE A 187 37.45 -27.85 14.84
N ILE A 188 37.77 -26.62 15.25
CA ILE A 188 39.04 -26.33 15.94
C ILE A 188 39.12 -27.10 17.28
N LEU A 189 37.98 -27.09 18.05
CA LEU A 189 37.94 -27.76 19.37
C LEU A 189 37.93 -29.27 19.29
N LYS A 190 37.15 -29.87 18.37
CA LYS A 190 36.94 -31.31 18.30
C LYS A 190 37.77 -32.00 17.22
N ARG A 191 38.43 -31.27 16.32
CA ARG A 191 39.27 -31.75 15.20
C ARG A 191 38.60 -32.81 14.33
N LYS A 192 37.29 -32.90 14.30
CA LYS A 192 36.55 -33.85 13.44
C LYS A 192 36.28 -33.20 12.07
N LYS A 193 36.74 -33.83 11.01
CA LYS A 193 36.60 -33.35 9.61
C LYS A 193 35.14 -33.06 9.20
N ILE A 194 34.16 -33.71 9.83
CA ILE A 194 32.74 -33.47 9.54
C ILE A 194 32.31 -32.01 9.83
N PHE A 195 32.83 -31.41 10.88
CA PHE A 195 32.52 -30.01 11.22
C PHE A 195 33.15 -29.04 10.20
N LEU A 196 34.29 -29.38 9.62
CA LEU A 196 34.93 -28.62 8.54
C LEU A 196 34.05 -28.61 7.30
N TYR A 197 33.55 -29.80 6.85
CA TYR A 197 32.68 -29.86 5.68
C TYR A 197 31.38 -29.12 5.87
N ILE A 198 30.75 -29.19 7.05
CA ILE A 198 29.52 -28.45 7.37
C ILE A 198 29.82 -26.93 7.32
N SER A 199 30.92 -26.47 7.90
CA SER A 199 31.28 -25.06 7.89
C SER A 199 31.53 -24.54 6.47
N LEU A 200 32.11 -25.36 5.60
CA LEU A 200 32.40 -25.00 4.22
C LEU A 200 31.14 -24.88 3.37
N ILE A 201 30.14 -25.73 3.60
CA ILE A 201 28.80 -25.64 2.97
C ILE A 201 28.10 -24.36 3.45
N LEU A 202 28.15 -24.07 4.75
CA LEU A 202 27.55 -22.86 5.31
C LEU A 202 28.22 -21.57 4.82
N LEU A 203 29.53 -21.61 4.55
CA LEU A 203 30.24 -20.49 3.93
C LEU A 203 29.75 -20.22 2.51
N VAL A 204 29.57 -21.25 1.69
CA VAL A 204 29.02 -21.10 0.33
C VAL A 204 27.62 -20.50 0.38
N ILE A 205 26.76 -20.99 1.26
CA ILE A 205 25.40 -20.46 1.46
C ILE A 205 25.47 -18.99 1.89
N SER A 206 26.34 -18.64 2.82
CA SER A 206 26.54 -17.27 3.28
C SER A 206 26.96 -16.35 2.13
N ILE A 207 27.89 -16.78 1.28
CA ILE A 207 28.32 -16.00 0.11
C ILE A 207 27.16 -15.74 -0.85
N ILE A 208 26.32 -16.74 -1.12
CA ILE A 208 25.14 -16.59 -1.99
C ILE A 208 24.17 -15.55 -1.43
N TYR A 209 23.97 -15.51 -0.10
CA TYR A 209 23.09 -14.51 0.54
C TYR A 209 23.69 -13.09 0.58
N PHE A 210 25.02 -12.96 0.44
CA PHE A 210 25.68 -11.65 0.40
C PHE A 210 25.88 -11.10 -1.02
N LEU A 211 25.75 -11.94 -2.07
CA LEU A 211 25.77 -11.45 -3.44
C LEU A 211 24.51 -10.62 -3.71
N PRO A 212 24.65 -9.40 -4.24
CA PRO A 212 23.49 -8.60 -4.63
C PRO A 212 22.81 -9.25 -5.85
N ASN A 213 21.50 -9.47 -5.73
CA ASN A 213 20.62 -9.74 -6.88
C ASN A 213 20.37 -8.46 -7.65
#